data_8e8494b30ecc35039e5646c64dec6b1c
#
_entry.id   8e8494b30ecc35039e5646c64dec6b1c
#
_cell.length_a   1.000
_cell.length_b   1.000
_cell.length_c   1.000
_cell.angle_alpha   90.00
_cell.angle_beta   90.00
_cell.angle_gamma   90.00
#
_symmetry.space_group_name_H-M   'P 1'
#
loop_
_entity.id
_entity.type
_entity.pdbx_description
1 polymer ?
#
loop_
_entity_poly.entity_id
_entity_poly.type
_entity_poly.pdbx_seq_one_letter_code
_entity_poly.pdbx_strand_id
1 'polypeptide(L)'
;MRTQWDIVIIGAGPAGMSAALQATRHGLSVLVLDRQAEPGGQIFRSAGSASADKRKQIGADYARGEALVREFRQSPATFLGGANVWHLAPGRAYVSHQGTSHVM
;
A
#
# COMPACT_ATOMS: atom_id res chain seq x y z
N MET A 1 -16.54 2.88 9.76
CA MET A 1 -15.14 2.51 9.41
C MET A 1 -14.40 2.08 10.66
N ARG A 2 -13.69 0.99 10.58
CA ARG A 2 -12.88 0.50 11.70
C ARG A 2 -11.72 1.48 11.97
N THR A 3 -11.50 1.85 13.23
CA THR A 3 -10.51 2.84 13.62
C THR A 3 -9.37 2.28 14.49
N GLN A 4 -9.47 1.04 14.92
CA GLN A 4 -8.43 0.40 15.75
C GLN A 4 -7.78 -0.75 14.99
N TRP A 5 -6.46 -0.68 14.87
CA TRP A 5 -5.63 -1.61 14.11
C TRP A 5 -4.37 -1.93 14.91
N ASP A 6 -3.88 -3.15 14.77
CA ASP A 6 -2.58 -3.49 15.37
C ASP A 6 -1.46 -2.71 14.70
N ILE A 7 -1.53 -2.58 13.36
CA ILE A 7 -0.54 -1.85 12.58
C ILE A 7 -1.25 -1.03 11.51
N VAL A 8 -0.81 0.22 11.34
CA VAL A 8 -1.19 1.08 10.23
C VAL A 8 0.07 1.34 9.39
N ILE A 9 0.01 1.00 8.12
CA ILE A 9 1.12 1.18 7.17
C ILE A 9 0.76 2.30 6.21
N ILE A 10 1.67 3.25 6.04
CA ILE A 10 1.48 4.38 5.14
C ILE A 10 2.31 4.12 3.88
N GLY A 11 1.62 3.94 2.78
CA GLY A 11 2.21 3.64 1.50
C GLY A 11 2.02 2.18 1.09
N ALA A 12 1.35 1.98 -0.06
CA ALA A 12 1.09 0.66 -0.64
C ALA A 12 2.02 0.38 -1.82
N GLY A 13 3.28 0.78 -1.72
CA GLY A 13 4.34 0.34 -2.60
C GLY A 13 4.83 -1.06 -2.20
N PRO A 14 5.89 -1.57 -2.86
CA PRO A 14 6.38 -2.92 -2.57
C PRO A 14 6.75 -3.14 -1.10
N ALA A 15 7.41 -2.17 -0.47
CA ALA A 15 7.81 -2.28 0.93
C ALA A 15 6.58 -2.36 1.86
N GLY A 16 5.60 -1.49 1.64
CA GLY A 16 4.39 -1.46 2.46
C GLY A 16 3.55 -2.72 2.31
N MET A 17 3.38 -3.21 1.08
CA MET A 17 2.66 -4.45 0.82
C MET A 17 3.38 -5.66 1.44
N SER A 18 4.70 -5.71 1.34
CA SER A 18 5.49 -6.80 1.94
C SER A 18 5.38 -6.80 3.46
N ALA A 19 5.45 -5.61 4.07
CA ALA A 19 5.26 -5.47 5.52
C ALA A 19 3.86 -5.92 5.95
N ALA A 20 2.84 -5.55 5.18
CA ALA A 20 1.45 -5.94 5.46
C ALA A 20 1.29 -7.47 5.39
N LEU A 21 1.85 -8.12 4.37
CA LEU A 21 1.79 -9.56 4.23
C LEU A 21 2.45 -10.25 5.42
N GLN A 22 3.62 -9.78 5.83
CA GLN A 22 4.33 -10.35 6.96
C GLN A 22 3.53 -10.19 8.26
N ALA A 23 2.98 -9.01 8.49
CA ALA A 23 2.18 -8.74 9.69
C ALA A 23 0.92 -9.60 9.75
N THR A 24 0.20 -9.77 8.63
CA THR A 24 -1.00 -10.59 8.60
C THR A 24 -0.69 -12.07 8.80
N ARG A 25 0.48 -12.54 8.39
CA ARG A 25 0.93 -13.91 8.67
C ARG A 25 1.11 -14.16 10.15
N HIS A 26 1.37 -13.12 10.94
CA HIS A 26 1.47 -13.20 12.40
C HIS A 26 0.13 -12.93 13.10
N GLY A 27 -0.96 -12.88 12.35
CA GLY A 27 -2.30 -12.70 12.92
C GLY A 27 -2.63 -11.29 13.33
N LEU A 28 -1.85 -10.29 12.91
CA LEU A 28 -2.10 -8.89 13.24
C LEU A 28 -3.16 -8.29 12.31
N SER A 29 -3.95 -7.35 12.83
CA SER A 29 -4.85 -6.56 12.01
C SER A 29 -4.05 -5.41 11.38
N VAL A 30 -4.15 -5.27 10.05
CA VAL A 30 -3.32 -4.33 9.30
C VAL A 30 -4.19 -3.46 8.41
N LEU A 31 -3.99 -2.15 8.52
CA LEU A 31 -4.53 -1.17 7.60
C LEU A 31 -3.39 -0.57 6.79
N VAL A 32 -3.52 -0.57 5.47
CA VAL A 32 -2.56 0.08 4.57
C VAL A 32 -3.25 1.27 3.92
N LEU A 33 -2.64 2.44 4.06
CA LEU A 33 -3.15 3.71 3.53
C LEU A 33 -2.27 4.16 2.37
N ASP A 34 -2.89 4.65 1.30
CA ASP A 34 -2.17 5.25 0.19
C ASP A 34 -2.99 6.37 -0.43
N ARG A 35 -2.31 7.39 -0.92
CA ARG A 35 -2.95 8.48 -1.67
C ARG A 35 -3.47 8.01 -3.01
N GLN A 36 -2.85 7.00 -3.61
CA GLN A 36 -3.29 6.41 -4.86
C GLN A 36 -4.54 5.55 -4.64
N ALA A 37 -5.37 5.46 -5.66
CA ALA A 37 -6.59 4.65 -5.60
C ALA A 37 -6.29 3.15 -5.54
N GLU A 38 -5.15 2.72 -6.09
CA GLU A 38 -4.76 1.32 -6.22
C GLU A 38 -3.40 1.08 -5.57
N PRO A 39 -3.15 -0.11 -5.01
CA PRO A 39 -1.83 -0.45 -4.52
C PRO A 39 -0.85 -0.69 -5.67
N GLY A 40 0.44 -0.58 -5.41
CA GLY A 40 1.49 -0.89 -6.39
C GLY A 40 2.49 0.22 -6.61
N GLY A 41 2.10 1.47 -6.40
CA GLY A 41 3.02 2.61 -6.39
C GLY A 41 3.79 2.82 -7.69
N GLN A 42 5.05 3.17 -7.54
CA GLN A 42 5.92 3.64 -8.63
C GLN A 42 6.24 2.58 -9.70
N ILE A 43 6.15 1.30 -9.37
CA ILE A 43 6.50 0.23 -10.32
C ILE A 43 5.66 0.35 -11.60
N PHE A 44 4.37 0.65 -11.47
CA PHE A 44 3.46 0.71 -12.61
C PHE A 44 3.59 2.02 -13.40
N ARG A 45 4.14 3.08 -12.81
CA ARG A 45 4.32 4.36 -13.48
C ARG A 45 5.58 4.40 -14.34
N SER A 46 6.63 3.68 -13.96
CA SER A 46 7.93 3.73 -14.63
C SER A 46 7.96 2.92 -15.92
N ALA A 47 7.04 2.00 -16.11
CA ALA A 47 7.08 1.02 -17.20
C ALA A 47 6.90 1.65 -18.59
N GLY A 48 6.25 2.80 -18.71
CA GLY A 48 5.90 3.42 -20.00
C GLY A 48 6.97 4.32 -20.61
N SER A 49 8.05 4.68 -19.90
CA SER A 49 9.00 5.71 -20.33
C SER A 49 10.45 5.26 -20.44
N ALA A 50 10.72 3.95 -20.41
CA ALA A 50 12.07 3.42 -20.35
C ALA A 50 12.61 2.97 -21.73
N SER A 51 13.95 2.91 -21.88
CA SER A 51 14.62 2.31 -23.04
C SER A 51 14.36 0.81 -23.14
N ALA A 52 14.66 0.20 -24.32
CA ALA A 52 14.40 -1.22 -24.56
C ALA A 52 15.06 -2.14 -23.52
N ASP A 53 16.32 -1.86 -23.14
CA ASP A 53 17.02 -2.66 -22.14
C ASP A 53 16.41 -2.49 -20.75
N LYS A 54 16.05 -1.25 -20.42
CA LYS A 54 15.34 -0.97 -19.17
C LYS A 54 13.94 -1.59 -19.14
N ARG A 55 13.27 -1.70 -20.30
CA ARG A 55 11.96 -2.34 -20.39
C ARG A 55 12.02 -3.82 -20.02
N LYS A 56 13.08 -4.53 -20.37
CA LYS A 56 13.26 -5.93 -19.96
C LYS A 56 13.39 -6.03 -18.44
N GLN A 57 14.20 -5.15 -17.84
CA GLN A 57 14.36 -5.11 -16.38
C GLN A 57 13.07 -4.71 -15.69
N ILE A 58 12.41 -3.67 -16.20
CA ILE A 58 11.13 -3.19 -15.68
C ILE A 58 10.05 -4.24 -15.87
N GLY A 59 10.07 -5.00 -16.98
CA GLY A 59 9.12 -6.08 -17.21
C GLY A 59 9.20 -7.17 -16.16
N ALA A 60 10.42 -7.57 -15.77
CA ALA A 60 10.61 -8.52 -14.69
C ALA A 60 10.17 -7.95 -13.34
N ASP A 61 10.51 -6.69 -13.07
CA ASP A 61 10.08 -5.99 -11.85
C ASP A 61 8.56 -5.79 -11.82
N TYR A 62 7.97 -5.49 -12.98
CA TYR A 62 6.52 -5.35 -13.11
C TYR A 62 5.81 -6.67 -12.80
N ALA A 63 6.31 -7.78 -13.31
CA ALA A 63 5.74 -9.11 -13.04
C ALA A 63 5.80 -9.46 -11.55
N ARG A 64 6.93 -9.15 -10.90
CA ARG A 64 7.08 -9.34 -9.45
C ARG A 64 6.12 -8.42 -8.69
N GLY A 65 5.96 -7.18 -9.15
CA GLY A 65 5.03 -6.22 -8.57
C GLY A 65 3.57 -6.66 -8.71
N GLU A 66 3.19 -7.19 -9.87
CA GLU A 66 1.85 -7.73 -10.08
C GLU A 66 1.57 -8.92 -9.15
N ALA A 67 2.53 -9.82 -9.01
CA ALA A 67 2.40 -10.95 -8.10
C ALA A 67 2.23 -10.50 -6.66
N LEU A 68 3.01 -9.49 -6.23
CA LEU A 68 2.92 -8.92 -4.90
C LEU A 68 1.55 -8.25 -4.65
N VAL A 69 1.06 -7.47 -5.62
CA VAL A 69 -0.26 -6.84 -5.52
C VAL A 69 -1.35 -7.88 -5.40
N ARG A 70 -1.27 -8.96 -6.20
CA ARG A 70 -2.25 -10.05 -6.15
C ARG A 70 -2.25 -10.72 -4.78
N GLU A 71 -1.07 -11.03 -4.26
CA GLU A 71 -0.90 -11.63 -2.94
C GLU A 71 -1.46 -10.70 -1.84
N PHE A 72 -1.15 -9.42 -1.94
CA PHE A 72 -1.64 -8.40 -1.02
C PHE A 72 -3.18 -8.31 -1.05
N ARG A 73 -3.79 -8.27 -2.24
CA ARG A 73 -5.25 -8.18 -2.38
C ARG A 73 -5.96 -9.42 -1.85
N GLN A 74 -5.31 -10.58 -1.88
CA GLN A 74 -5.85 -11.83 -1.35
C GLN A 74 -5.61 -11.98 0.16
N SER A 75 -4.79 -11.11 0.76
CA SER A 75 -4.46 -11.16 2.18
C SER A 75 -5.57 -10.57 3.05
N PRO A 76 -5.55 -10.82 4.37
CA PRO A 76 -6.50 -10.21 5.31
C PRO A 76 -6.25 -8.71 5.55
N ALA A 77 -5.18 -8.13 5.02
CA ALA A 77 -4.90 -6.71 5.17
C ALA A 77 -6.00 -5.86 4.52
N THR A 78 -6.34 -4.76 5.16
CA THR A 78 -7.29 -3.80 4.61
C THR A 78 -6.52 -2.70 3.89
N PHE A 79 -6.91 -2.41 2.66
CA PHE A 79 -6.35 -1.31 1.86
C PHE A 79 -7.34 -0.16 1.77
N LEU A 80 -6.88 1.05 2.04
CA LEU A 80 -7.66 2.27 1.86
C LEU A 80 -6.91 3.19 0.91
N GLY A 81 -7.35 3.22 -0.35
CA GLY A 81 -6.82 4.11 -1.38
C GLY A 81 -7.47 5.48 -1.32
N GLY A 82 -6.82 6.48 -1.93
CA GLY A 82 -7.30 7.85 -1.89
C GLY A 82 -7.28 8.46 -0.50
N ALA A 83 -6.42 7.96 0.37
CA ALA A 83 -6.29 8.42 1.75
C ALA A 83 -5.05 9.29 1.90
N ASN A 84 -5.20 10.45 2.51
CA ASN A 84 -4.10 11.37 2.78
C ASN A 84 -3.86 11.44 4.28
N VAL A 85 -2.67 11.02 4.70
CA VAL A 85 -2.24 11.13 6.10
C VAL A 85 -1.64 12.52 6.28
N TRP A 86 -2.29 13.34 7.09
CA TRP A 86 -1.86 14.73 7.26
C TRP A 86 -1.23 15.01 8.62
N HIS A 87 -1.30 14.09 9.56
CA HIS A 87 -0.65 14.23 10.86
C HIS A 87 -0.44 12.87 11.50
N LEU A 88 0.66 12.72 12.23
CA LEU A 88 0.96 11.53 13.03
C LEU A 88 1.19 11.96 14.48
N ALA A 89 0.65 11.18 15.40
CA ALA A 89 0.92 11.28 16.81
C ALA A 89 1.17 9.86 17.35
N PRO A 90 1.76 9.71 18.54
CA PRO A 90 1.99 8.37 19.07
C PRO A 90 0.69 7.55 19.12
N GLY A 91 0.70 6.41 18.41
CA GLY A 91 -0.45 5.51 18.33
C GLY A 91 -1.61 6.01 17.48
N ARG A 92 -1.45 7.10 16.72
CA ARG A 92 -2.53 7.69 15.94
C ARG A 92 -2.06 8.18 14.58
N ALA A 93 -2.87 7.92 13.55
CA ALA A 93 -2.71 8.52 12.23
C ALA A 93 -3.98 9.33 11.91
N TYR A 94 -3.79 10.57 11.51
CA TYR A 94 -4.88 11.46 11.12
C TYR A 94 -5.00 11.43 9.61
N VAL A 95 -6.16 10.99 9.11
CA VAL A 95 -6.35 10.62 7.70
C VAL A 95 -7.53 11.38 7.12
N SER A 96 -7.35 11.97 5.96
CA SER A 96 -8.43 12.53 5.15
C SER A 96 -8.77 11.55 4.04
N HIS A 97 -10.04 11.20 3.94
CA HIS A 97 -10.54 10.26 2.93
C HIS A 97 -11.94 10.67 2.53
N GLN A 98 -12.15 10.88 1.22
CA GLN A 98 -13.44 11.30 0.66
C GLN A 98 -14.04 12.53 1.38
N GLY A 99 -13.18 13.50 1.69
CA GLY A 99 -13.60 14.75 2.32
C GLY A 99 -13.86 14.66 3.83
N THR A 100 -13.64 13.52 4.45
CA THR A 100 -13.86 13.30 5.88
C THR A 100 -12.55 12.94 6.56
N SER A 101 -12.33 13.51 7.75
CA SER A 101 -11.16 13.20 8.57
C SER A 101 -11.46 12.06 9.52
N HIS A 102 -10.49 11.15 9.63
CA HIS A 102 -10.56 9.98 10.51
C HIS A 102 -9.29 9.90 11.35
N VAL A 103 -9.39 9.30 12.53
CA VAL A 103 -8.25 8.95 13.37
C VAL A 103 -8.15 7.43 13.43
N MET A 104 -7.01 6.90 13.00
CA MET A 104 -6.77 5.46 12.96
C MET A 104 -5.80 5.00 14.05
#